data_be7e014fb9866ca03f0bf66a7df241f0
#
_entry.id   be7e014fb9866ca03f0bf66a7df241f0
#
_cell.length_a   1.000
_cell.length_b   1.000
_cell.length_c   1.000
_cell.angle_alpha   90.00
_cell.angle_beta   90.00
_cell.angle_gamma   90.00
#
_symmetry.space_group_name_H-M   'P 1'
#
loop_
_entity.id
_entity.type
_entity.pdbx_description
1 polymer ?
#
loop_
_entity_poly.entity_id
_entity_poly.type
_entity_poly.pdbx_seq_one_letter_code
_entity_poly.pdbx_strand_id
1 'polypeptide(L)'
;GALEHQSVFSLYKDNQGTIWIGTYYGGVNYFNQSKDVFQYYPYEKISKGGLSFPIVGEMVEDKEHDLWICTDGGGVNCLNRKSKTFTYYMASGGNSIIHNNVKSITYDKKRDHIYIGTYTGGLSRYDRKSGKFHNYLEEFEKTGKGPGQIIYHVLFNDGWLYVSARNGLWKMNPDTNEFQILDNEKLFLTFEIDKRGYIWLTTGFELYKIKVDGGKRLEVKQITERKAKITKIMEASDGTIYISTLGNGVYVYNYDKEKW
;
A
#
# COMPACT_ATOMS: atom_id res chain seq x y z
N GLY A 1 5.75 20.94 -16.69
CA GLY A 1 4.54 20.13 -16.67
C GLY A 1 3.81 20.26 -15.34
N ALA A 2 2.53 20.08 -15.35
CA ALA A 2 1.69 20.03 -14.16
C ALA A 2 1.10 18.62 -14.01
N LEU A 3 0.61 18.29 -12.81
CA LEU A 3 -0.13 17.06 -12.59
C LEU A 3 -1.44 17.10 -13.41
N GLU A 4 -1.81 15.98 -14.00
CA GLU A 4 -3.06 15.87 -14.79
C GLU A 4 -4.33 15.95 -13.92
N HIS A 5 -4.21 15.73 -12.61
CA HIS A 5 -5.31 15.89 -11.67
C HIS A 5 -4.78 16.37 -10.30
N GLN A 6 -5.51 17.31 -9.66
CA GLN A 6 -5.08 17.93 -8.40
C GLN A 6 -5.22 17.03 -7.17
N SER A 7 -6.07 16.00 -7.22
CA SER A 7 -6.26 15.08 -6.11
C SER A 7 -5.23 13.97 -6.17
N VAL A 8 -4.24 14.02 -5.29
CA VAL A 8 -3.18 13.01 -5.14
C VAL A 8 -3.62 11.97 -4.13
N PHE A 9 -3.54 10.68 -4.50
CA PHE A 9 -3.91 9.56 -3.66
C PHE A 9 -2.72 8.79 -3.10
N SER A 10 -1.62 8.72 -3.87
CA SER A 10 -0.43 7.99 -3.45
C SER A 10 0.84 8.64 -3.93
N LEU A 11 1.89 8.49 -3.14
CA LEU A 11 3.27 8.88 -3.48
C LEU A 11 4.18 7.68 -3.22
N TYR A 12 5.12 7.47 -4.12
CA TYR A 12 6.15 6.46 -3.97
C TYR A 12 7.48 7.01 -4.50
N LYS A 13 8.56 6.86 -3.73
CA LYS A 13 9.92 7.20 -4.16
C LYS A 13 10.69 5.92 -4.41
N ASP A 14 11.15 5.72 -5.65
CA ASP A 14 11.94 4.55 -6.02
C ASP A 14 13.43 4.69 -5.69
N ASN A 15 14.17 3.60 -5.89
CA ASN A 15 15.61 3.55 -5.62
C ASN A 15 16.46 4.47 -6.52
N GLN A 16 15.87 4.99 -7.59
CA GLN A 16 16.54 5.93 -8.51
C GLN A 16 16.22 7.39 -8.18
N GLY A 17 15.50 7.62 -7.07
CA GLY A 17 15.09 8.95 -6.63
C GLY A 17 13.88 9.53 -7.38
N THR A 18 13.22 8.74 -8.23
CA THR A 18 12.01 9.15 -8.92
C THR A 18 10.84 9.13 -7.95
N ILE A 19 10.04 10.20 -7.94
CA ILE A 19 8.79 10.28 -7.17
C ILE A 19 7.63 9.94 -8.10
N TRP A 20 6.92 8.87 -7.78
CA TRP A 20 5.73 8.40 -8.47
C TRP A 20 4.49 8.93 -7.76
N ILE A 21 3.51 9.41 -8.52
CA ILE A 21 2.35 10.15 -8.01
C ILE A 21 1.09 9.54 -8.61
N GLY A 22 0.33 8.82 -7.79
CA GLY A 22 -0.99 8.31 -8.17
C GLY A 22 -2.07 9.35 -7.91
N THR A 23 -2.90 9.63 -8.91
CA THR A 23 -3.96 10.63 -8.83
C THR A 23 -5.35 10.03 -8.99
N TYR A 24 -6.36 10.76 -8.53
CA TYR A 24 -7.76 10.42 -8.73
C TYR A 24 -8.18 10.81 -10.15
N TYR A 25 -8.49 9.87 -11.00
CA TYR A 25 -8.82 10.05 -12.42
C TYR A 25 -7.71 10.56 -13.35
N GLY A 26 -6.52 10.94 -12.85
CA GLY A 26 -5.43 11.47 -13.68
C GLY A 26 -4.28 10.47 -13.91
N GLY A 27 -4.45 9.19 -13.57
CA GLY A 27 -3.42 8.16 -13.77
C GLY A 27 -2.21 8.29 -12.85
N VAL A 28 -1.06 7.79 -13.32
CA VAL A 28 0.24 7.89 -12.62
C VAL A 28 1.11 8.93 -13.31
N ASN A 29 1.62 9.84 -12.51
CA ASN A 29 2.64 10.81 -12.92
C ASN A 29 3.96 10.45 -12.24
N TYR A 30 5.09 10.87 -12.79
CA TYR A 30 6.33 10.81 -12.05
C TYR A 30 7.17 12.06 -12.21
N PHE A 31 7.95 12.35 -11.18
CA PHE A 31 8.92 13.43 -11.15
C PHE A 31 10.32 12.86 -10.89
N ASN A 32 11.29 13.21 -11.72
CA ASN A 32 12.69 12.86 -11.52
C ASN A 32 13.53 14.15 -11.58
N GLN A 33 14.20 14.47 -10.47
CA GLN A 33 14.98 15.70 -10.31
C GLN A 33 16.07 15.90 -11.38
N SER A 34 16.56 14.80 -11.98
CA SER A 34 17.58 14.88 -13.03
C SER A 34 17.03 15.23 -14.41
N LYS A 35 15.72 15.26 -14.59
CA LYS A 35 15.07 15.46 -15.92
C LYS A 35 14.01 16.55 -15.97
N ASP A 36 13.61 17.14 -14.83
CA ASP A 36 12.61 18.22 -14.72
C ASP A 36 11.31 18.04 -15.53
N VAL A 37 10.93 16.78 -15.83
CA VAL A 37 9.77 16.48 -16.67
C VAL A 37 8.87 15.44 -15.99
N PHE A 38 7.61 15.81 -15.74
CA PHE A 38 6.56 14.85 -15.43
C PHE A 38 6.26 13.99 -16.66
N GLN A 39 6.24 12.68 -16.49
CA GLN A 39 5.68 11.76 -17.48
C GLN A 39 4.34 11.24 -16.97
N TYR A 40 3.40 11.15 -17.90
CA TYR A 40 2.03 10.75 -17.63
C TYR A 40 1.76 9.39 -18.27
N TYR A 41 1.22 8.46 -17.48
CA TYR A 41 0.70 7.18 -17.94
C TYR A 41 -0.82 7.23 -17.85
N PRO A 42 -1.51 7.42 -19.00
CA PRO A 42 -2.95 7.56 -19.01
C PRO A 42 -3.66 6.24 -18.72
N TYR A 43 -4.92 6.34 -18.25
CA TYR A 43 -5.87 5.25 -18.40
C TYR A 43 -6.21 5.09 -19.89
N GLU A 44 -5.99 3.91 -20.42
CA GLU A 44 -6.34 3.54 -21.78
C GLU A 44 -6.86 2.11 -21.83
N LYS A 45 -7.52 1.76 -22.95
CA LYS A 45 -7.85 0.34 -23.19
C LYS A 45 -6.56 -0.50 -23.09
N ILE A 46 -6.61 -1.66 -22.46
CA ILE A 46 -5.47 -2.58 -22.26
C ILE A 46 -4.72 -2.84 -23.58
N SER A 47 -5.46 -2.93 -24.69
CA SER A 47 -4.89 -3.09 -26.04
C SER A 47 -3.99 -1.94 -26.49
N LYS A 48 -4.04 -0.77 -25.83
CA LYS A 48 -3.20 0.41 -26.12
C LYS A 48 -2.04 0.57 -25.14
N GLY A 49 -1.94 -0.28 -24.11
CA GLY A 49 -0.81 -0.29 -23.19
C GLY A 49 -0.82 0.79 -22.12
N GLY A 50 -1.99 1.34 -21.76
CA GLY A 50 -2.15 2.26 -20.63
C GLY A 50 -2.53 1.56 -19.32
N LEU A 51 -2.85 2.33 -18.28
CA LEU A 51 -3.40 1.81 -17.04
C LEU A 51 -4.78 1.17 -17.29
N SER A 52 -5.05 0.05 -16.61
CA SER A 52 -6.32 -0.69 -16.74
C SER A 52 -7.52 0.05 -16.14
N PHE A 53 -7.28 1.02 -15.25
CA PHE A 53 -8.32 1.80 -14.57
C PHE A 53 -7.79 3.18 -14.16
N PRO A 54 -8.62 4.24 -14.16
CA PRO A 54 -8.15 5.62 -13.94
C PRO A 54 -7.85 5.97 -12.47
N ILE A 55 -8.41 5.24 -11.51
CA ILE A 55 -8.18 5.49 -10.08
C ILE A 55 -7.02 4.63 -9.63
N VAL A 56 -5.92 5.28 -9.25
CA VAL A 56 -4.67 4.66 -8.84
C VAL A 56 -4.53 4.68 -7.33
N GLY A 57 -4.21 3.52 -6.75
CA GLY A 57 -3.92 3.34 -5.34
C GLY A 57 -2.42 3.32 -5.03
N GLU A 58 -2.01 2.43 -4.16
CA GLU A 58 -0.61 2.26 -3.77
C GLU A 58 0.23 1.62 -4.88
N MET A 59 1.54 1.82 -4.75
CA MET A 59 2.54 1.31 -5.66
C MET A 59 3.71 0.72 -4.89
N VAL A 60 4.35 -0.31 -5.47
CA VAL A 60 5.59 -0.87 -4.94
C VAL A 60 6.53 -1.25 -6.09
N GLU A 61 7.82 -1.09 -5.87
CA GLU A 61 8.88 -1.51 -6.80
C GLU A 61 9.39 -2.89 -6.40
N ASP A 62 9.56 -3.77 -7.38
CA ASP A 62 10.19 -5.07 -7.16
C ASP A 62 11.72 -5.04 -7.36
N LYS A 63 12.37 -6.19 -7.23
CA LYS A 63 13.83 -6.30 -7.37
C LYS A 63 14.36 -6.09 -8.79
N GLU A 64 13.52 -6.23 -9.81
CA GLU A 64 13.84 -5.93 -11.21
C GLU A 64 13.57 -4.46 -11.56
N HIS A 65 13.12 -3.65 -10.59
CA HIS A 65 12.71 -2.27 -10.74
C HIS A 65 11.44 -2.07 -11.56
N ASP A 66 10.61 -3.12 -11.69
CA ASP A 66 9.29 -3.00 -12.24
C ASP A 66 8.33 -2.40 -11.20
N LEU A 67 7.42 -1.53 -11.64
CA LEU A 67 6.49 -0.84 -10.76
C LEU A 67 5.12 -1.53 -10.77
N TRP A 68 4.71 -2.01 -9.60
CA TRP A 68 3.42 -2.63 -9.35
C TRP A 68 2.44 -1.59 -8.83
N ILE A 69 1.33 -1.42 -9.53
CA ILE A 69 0.39 -0.30 -9.36
C ILE A 69 -0.99 -0.86 -9.07
N CYS A 70 -1.54 -0.54 -7.89
CA CYS A 70 -2.92 -0.84 -7.54
C CYS A 70 -3.89 0.05 -8.31
N THR A 71 -5.03 -0.51 -8.71
CA THR A 71 -6.14 0.27 -9.26
C THR A 71 -7.46 -0.09 -8.62
N ASP A 72 -8.36 0.88 -8.50
CA ASP A 72 -9.68 0.73 -7.89
C ASP A 72 -10.72 0.27 -8.92
N GLY A 73 -10.53 -0.96 -9.43
CA GLY A 73 -11.44 -1.59 -10.41
C GLY A 73 -10.74 -2.32 -11.55
N GLY A 74 -9.45 -2.08 -11.80
CA GLY A 74 -8.67 -2.72 -12.87
C GLY A 74 -7.63 -3.74 -12.39
N GLY A 75 -7.69 -4.14 -11.11
CA GLY A 75 -6.72 -5.07 -10.52
C GLY A 75 -5.36 -4.43 -10.27
N VAL A 76 -4.28 -5.16 -10.53
CA VAL A 76 -2.89 -4.70 -10.41
C VAL A 76 -2.26 -4.58 -11.79
N ASN A 77 -1.57 -3.47 -12.04
CA ASN A 77 -0.81 -3.21 -13.25
C ASN A 77 0.68 -3.26 -12.90
N CYS A 78 1.46 -4.08 -13.60
CA CYS A 78 2.90 -4.11 -13.46
C CYS A 78 3.53 -3.41 -14.67
N LEU A 79 4.16 -2.26 -14.44
CA LEU A 79 4.89 -1.51 -15.46
C LEU A 79 6.34 -2.00 -15.52
N ASN A 80 6.73 -2.63 -16.61
CA ASN A 80 8.14 -2.82 -16.91
C ASN A 80 8.75 -1.49 -17.35
N ARG A 81 9.62 -0.93 -16.49
CA ARG A 81 10.17 0.42 -16.70
C ARG A 81 11.17 0.51 -17.84
N LYS A 82 11.79 -0.62 -18.22
CA LYS A 82 12.74 -0.68 -19.33
C LYS A 82 12.04 -0.70 -20.68
N SER A 83 11.08 -1.61 -20.85
CA SER A 83 10.29 -1.75 -22.09
C SER A 83 9.13 -0.77 -22.16
N LYS A 84 8.73 -0.14 -21.03
CA LYS A 84 7.54 0.72 -20.88
C LYS A 84 6.23 0.00 -21.20
N THR A 85 6.18 -1.31 -20.95
CA THR A 85 5.01 -2.15 -21.19
C THR A 85 4.32 -2.50 -19.88
N PHE A 86 3.00 -2.69 -19.93
CA PHE A 86 2.19 -3.13 -18.80
C PHE A 86 1.83 -4.61 -18.90
N THR A 87 1.89 -5.29 -17.76
CA THR A 87 1.25 -6.59 -17.52
C THR A 87 0.11 -6.38 -16.53
N TYR A 88 -1.04 -7.03 -16.77
CA TYR A 88 -2.26 -6.83 -15.98
C TYR A 88 -2.62 -8.10 -15.21
N TYR A 89 -2.87 -7.95 -13.92
CA TYR A 89 -3.31 -9.01 -13.01
C TYR A 89 -4.72 -8.68 -12.53
N MET A 90 -5.70 -9.31 -13.15
CA MET A 90 -7.12 -9.05 -12.92
C MET A 90 -7.82 -10.29 -12.38
N ALA A 91 -8.92 -10.10 -11.67
CA ALA A 91 -9.79 -11.19 -11.24
C ALA A 91 -10.42 -11.85 -12.46
N SER A 92 -10.06 -13.09 -12.71
CA SER A 92 -10.53 -13.89 -13.85
C SER A 92 -10.95 -15.31 -13.46
N GLY A 93 -10.94 -15.61 -12.17
CA GLY A 93 -11.11 -16.97 -11.64
C GLY A 93 -9.85 -17.81 -11.74
N GLY A 94 -9.79 -18.92 -11.03
CA GLY A 94 -8.62 -19.82 -11.00
C GLY A 94 -7.38 -19.14 -10.41
N ASN A 95 -6.27 -19.13 -11.15
CA ASN A 95 -5.00 -18.57 -10.70
C ASN A 95 -4.95 -17.05 -10.90
N SER A 96 -5.72 -16.31 -10.11
CA SER A 96 -5.80 -14.85 -10.17
C SER A 96 -6.07 -14.24 -8.79
N ILE A 97 -5.99 -12.91 -8.69
CA ILE A 97 -6.57 -12.18 -7.55
C ILE A 97 -8.10 -12.39 -7.51
N ILE A 98 -8.69 -12.26 -6.32
CA ILE A 98 -10.15 -12.50 -6.15
C ILE A 98 -10.97 -11.29 -6.63
N HIS A 99 -10.45 -10.07 -6.49
CA HIS A 99 -11.22 -8.86 -6.77
C HIS A 99 -10.37 -7.77 -7.42
N ASN A 100 -10.95 -7.01 -8.37
CA ASN A 100 -10.25 -5.96 -9.13
C ASN A 100 -10.11 -4.63 -8.39
N ASN A 101 -10.83 -4.43 -7.29
CA ASN A 101 -10.70 -3.24 -6.46
C ASN A 101 -9.54 -3.45 -5.48
N VAL A 102 -8.34 -3.04 -5.89
CA VAL A 102 -7.11 -3.23 -5.12
C VAL A 102 -6.78 -1.94 -4.36
N LYS A 103 -6.63 -2.04 -3.04
CA LYS A 103 -6.39 -0.90 -2.15
C LYS A 103 -4.93 -0.71 -1.80
N SER A 104 -4.22 -1.81 -1.57
CA SER A 104 -2.84 -1.75 -1.07
C SER A 104 -2.01 -2.91 -1.58
N ILE A 105 -0.70 -2.69 -1.68
CA ILE A 105 0.27 -3.64 -2.21
C ILE A 105 1.60 -3.49 -1.50
N THR A 106 2.28 -4.62 -1.25
CA THR A 106 3.63 -4.61 -0.69
C THR A 106 4.46 -5.77 -1.23
N TYR A 107 5.79 -5.64 -1.16
CA TYR A 107 6.73 -6.61 -1.73
C TYR A 107 7.65 -7.22 -0.69
N ASP A 108 7.65 -8.55 -0.59
CA ASP A 108 8.65 -9.34 0.13
C ASP A 108 9.81 -9.69 -0.82
N LYS A 109 10.88 -8.92 -0.73
CA LYS A 109 12.07 -9.10 -1.57
C LYS A 109 12.76 -10.46 -1.34
N LYS A 110 12.74 -10.99 -0.11
CA LYS A 110 13.39 -12.25 0.23
C LYS A 110 12.75 -13.45 -0.45
N ARG A 111 11.39 -13.49 -0.42
CA ARG A 111 10.62 -14.60 -0.99
C ARG A 111 10.21 -14.36 -2.43
N ASP A 112 10.33 -13.12 -2.91
CA ASP A 112 9.85 -12.65 -4.22
C ASP A 112 8.31 -12.74 -4.33
N HIS A 113 7.64 -12.31 -3.25
CA HIS A 113 6.20 -12.32 -3.15
C HIS A 113 5.62 -10.91 -3.17
N ILE A 114 4.54 -10.73 -3.92
CA ILE A 114 3.71 -9.53 -3.89
C ILE A 114 2.45 -9.85 -3.06
N TYR A 115 2.20 -9.09 -2.00
CA TYR A 115 0.97 -9.16 -1.22
C TYR A 115 0.02 -8.06 -1.64
N ILE A 116 -1.23 -8.41 -1.85
CA ILE A 116 -2.26 -7.57 -2.48
C ILE A 116 -3.49 -7.55 -1.58
N GLY A 117 -3.85 -6.38 -1.07
CA GLY A 117 -5.06 -6.15 -0.29
C GLY A 117 -6.20 -5.64 -1.18
N THR A 118 -7.36 -6.30 -1.13
CA THR A 118 -8.53 -5.93 -1.92
C THR A 118 -9.70 -5.47 -1.06
N TYR A 119 -10.63 -4.72 -1.63
CA TYR A 119 -11.78 -4.18 -0.90
C TYR A 119 -12.81 -5.23 -0.50
N THR A 120 -12.98 -6.31 -1.29
CA THR A 120 -13.96 -7.37 -1.01
C THR A 120 -13.48 -8.79 -1.24
N GLY A 121 -12.25 -8.96 -1.72
CA GLY A 121 -11.64 -10.27 -1.98
C GLY A 121 -10.59 -10.68 -0.94
N GLY A 122 -10.43 -9.91 0.14
CA GLY A 122 -9.43 -10.20 1.17
C GLY A 122 -8.00 -9.98 0.70
N LEU A 123 -7.09 -10.75 1.30
CA LEU A 123 -5.65 -10.74 1.01
C LEU A 123 -5.31 -11.80 -0.04
N SER A 124 -4.51 -11.40 -1.03
CA SER A 124 -3.89 -12.30 -2.01
C SER A 124 -2.37 -12.19 -1.96
N ARG A 125 -1.65 -13.28 -2.24
CA ARG A 125 -0.20 -13.32 -2.44
C ARG A 125 0.08 -13.81 -3.86
N TYR A 126 0.89 -13.09 -4.59
CA TYR A 126 1.46 -13.53 -5.86
C TYR A 126 2.90 -13.96 -5.69
N ASP A 127 3.21 -15.20 -5.98
CA ASP A 127 4.58 -15.72 -6.05
C ASP A 127 5.11 -15.49 -7.46
N ARG A 128 6.03 -14.55 -7.60
CA ARG A 128 6.61 -14.14 -8.89
C ARG A 128 7.44 -15.23 -9.54
N LYS A 129 8.02 -16.16 -8.76
CA LYS A 129 8.83 -17.26 -9.29
C LYS A 129 7.99 -18.33 -9.95
N SER A 130 6.88 -18.71 -9.31
CA SER A 130 5.97 -19.74 -9.82
C SER A 130 4.84 -19.20 -10.68
N GLY A 131 4.57 -17.89 -10.64
CA GLY A 131 3.44 -17.25 -11.30
C GLY A 131 2.09 -17.61 -10.67
N LYS A 132 2.07 -18.07 -9.41
CA LYS A 132 0.86 -18.54 -8.75
C LYS A 132 0.33 -17.53 -7.73
N PHE A 133 -0.99 -17.44 -7.68
CA PHE A 133 -1.71 -16.74 -6.62
C PHE A 133 -2.08 -17.69 -5.48
N HIS A 134 -2.04 -17.16 -4.26
CA HIS A 134 -2.62 -17.77 -3.07
C HIS A 134 -3.57 -16.74 -2.43
N ASN A 135 -4.84 -17.11 -2.27
CA ASN A 135 -5.88 -16.24 -1.77
C ASN A 135 -6.30 -16.71 -0.36
N TYR A 136 -6.17 -15.84 0.63
CA TYR A 136 -6.39 -16.16 2.04
C TYR A 136 -7.86 -16.10 2.48
N LEU A 137 -8.77 -15.58 1.65
CA LEU A 137 -10.17 -15.38 2.02
C LEU A 137 -10.88 -16.71 2.35
N GLU A 138 -10.66 -17.74 1.54
CA GLU A 138 -11.29 -19.06 1.74
C GLU A 138 -10.86 -19.68 3.07
N GLU A 139 -9.60 -19.52 3.47
CA GLU A 139 -9.09 -20.01 4.76
C GLU A 139 -9.71 -19.23 5.93
N PHE A 140 -9.83 -17.91 5.79
CA PHE A 140 -10.53 -17.08 6.77
C PHE A 140 -12.00 -17.47 6.91
N GLU A 141 -12.72 -17.69 5.83
CA GLU A 141 -14.13 -18.11 5.86
C GLU A 141 -14.33 -19.46 6.57
N LYS A 142 -13.39 -20.37 6.43
CA LYS A 142 -13.41 -21.69 7.11
C LYS A 142 -13.03 -21.63 8.58
N THR A 143 -12.08 -20.80 8.95
CA THR A 143 -11.44 -20.82 10.28
C THR A 143 -11.80 -19.64 11.17
N GLY A 144 -12.27 -18.53 10.58
CA GLY A 144 -12.43 -17.23 11.25
C GLY A 144 -11.11 -16.57 11.67
N LYS A 145 -9.96 -17.15 11.30
CA LYS A 145 -8.63 -16.63 11.68
C LYS A 145 -7.99 -15.84 10.53
N GLY A 146 -7.51 -14.65 10.83
CA GLY A 146 -6.85 -13.77 9.87
C GLY A 146 -7.69 -12.57 9.42
N PRO A 147 -7.17 -11.77 8.49
CA PRO A 147 -7.87 -10.63 7.93
C PRO A 147 -9.04 -11.11 7.07
N GLY A 148 -10.20 -10.46 7.22
CA GLY A 148 -11.41 -10.80 6.48
C GLY A 148 -11.42 -10.27 5.05
N GLN A 149 -12.63 -10.07 4.51
CA GLN A 149 -12.84 -9.69 3.12
C GLN A 149 -12.30 -8.31 2.74
N ILE A 150 -12.33 -7.34 3.67
CA ILE A 150 -11.98 -5.94 3.38
C ILE A 150 -10.61 -5.63 3.95
N ILE A 151 -9.65 -5.43 3.06
CA ILE A 151 -8.29 -5.01 3.39
C ILE A 151 -8.14 -3.51 3.05
N TYR A 152 -7.63 -2.74 3.99
CA TYR A 152 -7.35 -1.32 3.81
C TYR A 152 -5.90 -1.05 3.48
N HIS A 153 -4.98 -1.75 4.15
CA HIS A 153 -3.54 -1.55 3.96
C HIS A 153 -2.74 -2.81 4.26
N VAL A 154 -1.68 -3.04 3.49
CA VAL A 154 -0.70 -4.11 3.70
C VAL A 154 0.70 -3.53 3.68
N LEU A 155 1.57 -4.00 4.58
CA LEU A 155 2.98 -3.58 4.63
C LEU A 155 3.85 -4.77 5.04
N PHE A 156 4.82 -5.10 4.22
CA PHE A 156 5.86 -6.07 4.56
C PHE A 156 7.06 -5.32 5.18
N ASN A 157 7.39 -5.66 6.40
CA ASN A 157 8.51 -5.06 7.12
C ASN A 157 9.20 -6.08 8.01
N ASP A 158 10.54 -6.12 7.96
CA ASP A 158 11.40 -6.95 8.80
C ASP A 158 10.94 -8.42 8.92
N GLY A 159 10.64 -9.05 7.79
CA GLY A 159 10.27 -10.46 7.71
C GLY A 159 8.80 -10.77 8.05
N TRP A 160 7.98 -9.78 8.37
CA TRP A 160 6.58 -9.92 8.72
C TRP A 160 5.67 -9.16 7.78
N LEU A 161 4.49 -9.71 7.51
CA LEU A 161 3.42 -8.99 6.83
C LEU A 161 2.46 -8.41 7.87
N TYR A 162 2.22 -7.10 7.77
CA TYR A 162 1.21 -6.39 8.55
C TYR A 162 0.01 -6.10 7.67
N VAL A 163 -1.19 -6.31 8.18
CA VAL A 163 -2.44 -6.18 7.43
C VAL A 163 -3.47 -5.42 8.24
N SER A 164 -3.90 -4.29 7.75
CA SER A 164 -5.06 -3.59 8.27
C SER A 164 -6.31 -4.03 7.50
N ALA A 165 -7.27 -4.60 8.22
CA ALA A 165 -8.52 -5.10 7.69
C ALA A 165 -9.72 -4.55 8.49
N ARG A 166 -10.91 -4.73 7.96
CA ARG A 166 -12.15 -4.31 8.66
C ARG A 166 -12.29 -4.95 10.04
N ASN A 167 -11.76 -6.15 10.22
CA ASN A 167 -11.82 -6.91 11.48
C ASN A 167 -10.57 -6.77 12.35
N GLY A 168 -9.71 -5.79 12.09
CA GLY A 168 -8.57 -5.47 12.93
C GLY A 168 -7.24 -5.27 12.20
N LEU A 169 -6.21 -5.01 13.00
CA LEU A 169 -4.81 -4.97 12.58
C LEU A 169 -4.17 -6.33 12.87
N TRP A 170 -3.61 -6.92 11.85
CA TRP A 170 -3.05 -8.26 11.88
C TRP A 170 -1.55 -8.26 11.56
N LYS A 171 -0.84 -9.26 12.06
CA LYS A 171 0.53 -9.58 11.71
C LYS A 171 0.59 -11.04 11.25
N MET A 172 1.28 -11.32 10.15
CA MET A 172 1.41 -12.67 9.60
C MET A 172 2.88 -13.07 9.48
N ASN A 173 3.19 -14.29 9.85
CA ASN A 173 4.45 -14.93 9.49
C ASN A 173 4.36 -15.51 8.07
N PRO A 174 5.12 -14.99 7.08
CA PRO A 174 5.03 -15.46 5.69
C PRO A 174 5.53 -16.90 5.45
N ASP A 175 6.29 -17.48 6.39
CA ASP A 175 6.79 -18.85 6.27
C ASP A 175 5.74 -19.88 6.70
N THR A 176 4.92 -19.53 7.71
CA THR A 176 3.86 -20.43 8.23
C THR A 176 2.46 -20.04 7.78
N ASN A 177 2.26 -18.84 7.24
CA ASN A 177 0.98 -18.18 6.96
C ASN A 177 0.08 -17.99 8.21
N GLU A 178 0.65 -18.08 9.41
CA GLU A 178 -0.09 -17.88 10.65
C GLU A 178 -0.31 -16.39 10.94
N PHE A 179 -1.57 -16.04 11.20
CA PHE A 179 -1.98 -14.68 11.57
C PHE A 179 -2.10 -14.51 13.08
N GLN A 180 -1.65 -13.34 13.56
CA GLN A 180 -1.82 -12.87 14.92
C GLN A 180 -2.53 -11.53 14.91
N ILE A 181 -3.56 -11.37 15.76
CA ILE A 181 -4.24 -10.08 15.92
C ILE A 181 -3.39 -9.16 16.81
N LEU A 182 -3.16 -7.94 16.33
CA LEU A 182 -2.47 -6.89 17.09
C LEU A 182 -3.47 -5.92 17.73
N ASP A 183 -4.54 -5.59 17.03
CA ASP A 183 -5.59 -4.70 17.50
C ASP A 183 -6.91 -5.04 16.78
N ASN A 184 -7.99 -5.17 17.53
CA ASN A 184 -9.34 -5.37 17.01
C ASN A 184 -10.37 -4.37 17.55
N GLU A 185 -9.90 -3.35 18.27
CA GLU A 185 -10.77 -2.33 18.86
C GLU A 185 -11.01 -1.16 17.89
N LYS A 186 -10.04 -0.90 17.01
CA LYS A 186 -10.08 0.23 16.09
C LYS A 186 -9.92 -0.21 14.65
N LEU A 187 -10.57 0.54 13.76
CA LEU A 187 -10.40 0.41 12.32
C LEU A 187 -9.30 1.37 11.86
N PHE A 188 -8.17 0.82 11.42
CA PHE A 188 -7.10 1.61 10.83
C PHE A 188 -7.18 1.59 9.31
N LEU A 189 -7.10 2.75 8.66
CA LEU A 189 -7.20 2.86 7.21
C LEU A 189 -5.84 2.74 6.52
N THR A 190 -4.78 3.25 7.15
CA THR A 190 -3.41 3.11 6.70
C THR A 190 -2.45 3.18 7.89
N PHE A 191 -1.25 2.65 7.69
CA PHE A 191 -0.18 2.68 8.68
C PHE A 191 1.20 2.68 7.99
N GLU A 192 2.23 3.04 8.77
CA GLU A 192 3.64 2.97 8.39
C GLU A 192 4.45 2.46 9.57
N ILE A 193 5.54 1.76 9.30
CA ILE A 193 6.47 1.30 10.34
C ILE A 193 7.77 2.06 10.16
N ASP A 194 8.11 2.89 11.16
CA ASP A 194 9.32 3.69 11.11
C ASP A 194 10.58 2.89 11.47
N LYS A 195 11.73 3.43 11.15
CA LYS A 195 13.05 2.82 11.44
C LYS A 195 13.32 2.60 12.92
N ARG A 196 12.53 3.22 13.82
CA ARG A 196 12.60 3.05 15.26
C ARG A 196 11.71 1.90 15.77
N GLY A 197 10.98 1.25 14.84
CA GLY A 197 10.07 0.14 15.14
C GLY A 197 8.71 0.58 15.68
N TYR A 198 8.33 1.85 15.56
CA TYR A 198 6.98 2.29 15.86
C TYR A 198 6.07 2.10 14.64
N ILE A 199 4.85 1.68 14.90
CA ILE A 199 3.78 1.64 13.91
C ILE A 199 2.94 2.91 14.08
N TRP A 200 2.89 3.71 13.02
CA TRP A 200 2.06 4.90 12.89
C TRP A 200 0.77 4.51 12.20
N LEU A 201 -0.38 4.75 12.83
CA LEU A 201 -1.69 4.26 12.38
C LEU A 201 -2.69 5.40 12.33
N THR A 202 -3.60 5.38 11.36
CA THR A 202 -4.70 6.33 11.32
C THR A 202 -6.05 5.65 11.12
N THR A 203 -7.04 6.15 11.87
CA THR A 203 -8.47 5.83 11.64
C THR A 203 -9.08 6.68 10.51
N GLY A 204 -8.27 7.55 9.91
CA GLY A 204 -8.64 8.55 8.92
C GLY A 204 -8.58 9.97 9.49
N PHE A 205 -8.99 10.22 10.70
CA PHE A 205 -8.94 11.55 11.34
C PHE A 205 -8.01 11.60 12.56
N GLU A 206 -7.83 10.48 13.21
CA GLU A 206 -6.95 10.34 14.38
C GLU A 206 -5.65 9.64 13.96
N LEU A 207 -4.54 10.04 14.57
CA LEU A 207 -3.23 9.42 14.40
C LEU A 207 -2.79 8.78 15.70
N TYR A 208 -2.33 7.56 15.59
CA TYR A 208 -1.81 6.76 16.71
C TYR A 208 -0.37 6.35 16.42
N LYS A 209 0.38 6.19 17.48
CA LYS A 209 1.71 5.60 17.48
C LYS A 209 1.73 4.45 18.46
N ILE A 210 2.06 3.26 17.97
CA ILE A 210 2.16 2.06 18.80
C ILE A 210 3.55 1.47 18.73
N LYS A 211 3.98 0.84 19.81
CA LYS A 211 5.19 0.02 19.83
C LYS A 211 4.80 -1.43 19.94
N VAL A 212 5.44 -2.27 19.14
CA VAL A 212 5.19 -3.71 19.10
C VAL A 212 6.49 -4.45 19.38
N ASP A 213 6.46 -5.39 20.33
CA ASP A 213 7.56 -6.29 20.63
C ASP A 213 7.07 -7.73 20.61
N GLY A 214 7.81 -8.62 19.91
CA GLY A 214 7.45 -10.02 19.78
C GLY A 214 6.01 -10.28 19.27
N GLY A 215 5.42 -9.33 18.53
CA GLY A 215 4.04 -9.41 18.06
C GLY A 215 2.99 -8.91 19.06
N LYS A 216 3.39 -8.46 20.25
CA LYS A 216 2.49 -7.87 21.25
C LYS A 216 2.53 -6.35 21.20
N ARG A 217 1.36 -5.71 21.27
CA ARG A 217 1.23 -4.27 21.44
C ARG A 217 1.70 -3.89 22.84
N LEU A 218 2.72 -3.03 22.93
CA LEU A 218 3.26 -2.54 24.21
C LEU A 218 2.66 -1.19 24.62
N GLU A 219 2.47 -0.31 23.66
CA GLU A 219 2.03 1.06 23.90
C GLU A 219 1.15 1.56 22.76
N VAL A 220 0.11 2.32 23.08
CA VAL A 220 -0.68 3.10 22.13
C VAL A 220 -0.72 4.53 22.62
N LYS A 221 -0.18 5.44 21.82
CA LYS A 221 -0.25 6.86 22.09
C LYS A 221 -1.04 7.53 20.97
N GLN A 222 -2.15 8.16 21.32
CA GLN A 222 -2.84 9.05 20.39
C GLN A 222 -1.98 10.31 20.23
N ILE A 223 -1.56 10.59 18.98
CA ILE A 223 -0.65 11.71 18.70
C ILE A 223 -1.45 12.96 18.36
N THR A 224 -2.55 12.82 17.64
CA THR A 224 -3.39 13.94 17.26
C THR A 224 -4.79 13.51 16.85
N GLU A 225 -5.75 14.40 17.06
CA GLU A 225 -7.03 14.43 16.38
C GLU A 225 -6.98 15.52 15.33
N ARG A 226 -7.33 15.20 14.11
CA ARG A 226 -7.30 16.17 13.03
C ARG A 226 -8.64 16.27 12.34
N LYS A 227 -9.00 17.48 11.93
CA LYS A 227 -10.20 17.73 11.13
C LYS A 227 -10.05 17.25 9.67
N ALA A 228 -8.81 17.16 9.16
CA ALA A 228 -8.52 16.70 7.82
C ALA A 228 -8.32 15.19 7.78
N LYS A 229 -8.92 14.53 6.79
CA LYS A 229 -8.76 13.10 6.58
C LYS A 229 -7.32 12.78 6.16
N ILE A 230 -6.64 11.96 6.94
CA ILE A 230 -5.31 11.43 6.65
C ILE A 230 -5.44 10.36 5.56
N THR A 231 -4.64 10.45 4.52
CA THR A 231 -4.67 9.53 3.37
C THR A 231 -3.48 8.62 3.29
N LYS A 232 -2.28 9.09 3.69
CA LYS A 232 -1.05 8.28 3.73
C LYS A 232 -0.10 8.78 4.81
N ILE A 233 0.68 7.86 5.36
CA ILE A 233 1.81 8.10 6.24
C ILE A 233 3.04 7.56 5.52
N MET A 234 4.17 8.25 5.61
CA MET A 234 5.43 7.85 4.98
C MET A 234 6.62 8.31 5.83
N GLU A 235 7.61 7.43 6.02
CA GLU A 235 8.91 7.81 6.55
C GLU A 235 9.88 8.12 5.41
N ALA A 236 10.54 9.28 5.46
CA ALA A 236 11.60 9.63 4.53
C ALA A 236 12.94 8.97 4.92
N SER A 237 13.93 9.05 4.03
CA SER A 237 15.26 8.47 4.25
C SER A 237 16.00 9.03 5.47
N ASP A 238 15.71 10.27 5.85
CA ASP A 238 16.25 10.96 7.03
C ASP A 238 15.49 10.63 8.33
N GLY A 239 14.43 9.81 8.26
CA GLY A 239 13.57 9.45 9.40
C GLY A 239 12.45 10.44 9.67
N THR A 240 12.25 11.45 8.83
CA THR A 240 11.13 12.38 8.93
C THR A 240 9.82 11.70 8.54
N ILE A 241 8.77 11.87 9.35
CA ILE A 241 7.43 11.33 9.04
C ILE A 241 6.61 12.40 8.32
N TYR A 242 6.13 12.05 7.14
CA TYR A 242 5.21 12.85 6.34
C TYR A 242 3.80 12.25 6.38
N ILE A 243 2.81 13.11 6.46
CA ILE A 243 1.40 12.72 6.48
C ILE A 243 0.65 13.52 5.45
N SER A 244 0.10 12.84 4.45
CA SER A 244 -0.77 13.47 3.47
C SER A 244 -2.21 13.48 3.93
N THR A 245 -2.96 14.49 3.52
CA THR A 245 -4.36 14.67 3.87
C THR A 245 -5.22 15.02 2.67
N LEU A 246 -6.50 14.70 2.77
CA LEU A 246 -7.48 15.10 1.77
C LEU A 246 -7.86 16.57 2.01
N GLY A 247 -7.38 17.45 1.13
CA GLY A 247 -7.74 18.87 1.09
C GLY A 247 -6.85 19.81 1.93
N ASN A 248 -5.98 19.31 2.84
CA ASN A 248 -5.16 20.15 3.73
C ASN A 248 -3.64 19.99 3.52
N GLY A 249 -3.23 19.41 2.37
CA GLY A 249 -1.81 19.28 2.02
C GLY A 249 -1.09 18.19 2.82
N VAL A 250 0.20 18.45 3.07
CA VAL A 250 1.12 17.52 3.75
C VAL A 250 1.59 18.12 5.07
N TYR A 251 1.60 17.29 6.10
CA TYR A 251 2.17 17.61 7.41
C TYR A 251 3.46 16.87 7.64
N VAL A 252 4.38 17.50 8.39
CA VAL A 252 5.67 16.94 8.76
C VAL A 252 5.74 16.81 10.27
N TYR A 253 6.06 15.61 10.77
CA TYR A 253 6.23 15.36 12.19
C TYR A 253 7.69 15.53 12.58
N ASN A 254 7.92 16.44 13.55
CA ASN A 254 9.23 16.63 14.15
C ASN A 254 9.33 15.77 15.42
N TYR A 255 10.21 14.77 15.40
CA TYR A 255 10.42 13.87 16.53
C TYR A 255 10.94 14.57 17.79
N ASP A 256 11.87 15.55 17.63
CA ASP A 256 12.51 16.22 18.77
C ASP A 256 11.54 17.08 19.57
N LYS A 257 10.55 17.63 18.88
CA LYS A 257 9.52 18.49 19.47
C LYS A 257 8.21 17.75 19.75
N GLU A 258 8.09 16.51 19.30
CA GLU A 258 6.83 15.73 19.28
C GLU A 258 5.64 16.54 18.70
N LYS A 259 5.91 17.33 17.66
CA LYS A 259 4.96 18.29 17.05
C LYS A 259 4.92 18.18 15.53
N TRP A 260 3.78 18.62 15.01
CA TRP A 260 3.53 18.83 13.58
C TRP A 260 3.96 20.22 13.14
#